data_83177bcef13051247224c96749e9ec8b
#
_entry.id   83177bcef13051247224c96749e9ec8b
#
_cell.length_a   1.000
_cell.length_b   1.000
_cell.length_c   1.000
_cell.angle_alpha   90.00
_cell.angle_beta   90.00
_cell.angle_gamma   90.00
#
_symmetry.space_group_name_H-M   'P 1'
#
loop_
_entity.id
_entity.type
_entity.pdbx_description
1 polymer ?
#
loop_
_entity_poly.entity_id
_entity_poly.type
_entity_poly.pdbx_seq_one_letter_code
_entity_poly.pdbx_strand_id
1 'polypeptide(L)'
;MTSQIRRAAASIPANIAEGQGRDHTKEFLNHLSIARGSLTELETHLILSDRIGLLNEVEVETLLALTDRISRMLSRLRKSLEKRVES
;
A
#
# COMPACT_ATOMS: atom_id res chain seq x y z
N MET A 1 -14.74 5.91 -9.28
CA MET A 1 -13.27 6.13 -9.12
C MET A 1 -12.92 6.55 -7.70
N THR A 2 -13.58 7.55 -7.13
CA THR A 2 -13.31 8.01 -5.76
C THR A 2 -13.47 6.93 -4.70
N SER A 3 -14.52 6.10 -4.78
CA SER A 3 -14.73 5.04 -3.81
C SER A 3 -13.69 3.93 -3.93
N GLN A 4 -13.20 3.65 -5.16
CA GLN A 4 -12.11 2.69 -5.36
C GLN A 4 -10.80 3.21 -4.76
N ILE A 5 -10.52 4.50 -4.91
CA ILE A 5 -9.34 5.14 -4.32
C ILE A 5 -9.40 5.05 -2.79
N ARG A 6 -10.55 5.37 -2.21
CA ARG A 6 -10.74 5.29 -0.74
C ARG A 6 -10.58 3.87 -0.22
N ARG A 7 -11.16 2.88 -0.91
CA ARG A 7 -11.04 1.48 -0.50
C ARG A 7 -9.60 0.99 -0.58
N ALA A 8 -8.91 1.29 -1.68
CA ALA A 8 -7.51 0.91 -1.83
C ALA A 8 -6.65 1.55 -0.75
N ALA A 9 -6.85 2.85 -0.50
CA ALA A 9 -6.10 3.57 0.51
C ALA A 9 -6.35 3.04 1.92
N ALA A 10 -7.61 2.74 2.27
CA ALA A 10 -7.96 2.21 3.59
C ALA A 10 -7.46 0.78 3.80
N SER A 11 -7.35 -0.01 2.74
CA SER A 11 -6.87 -1.39 2.80
C SER A 11 -5.41 -1.47 3.26
N ILE A 12 -4.59 -0.47 2.94
CA ILE A 12 -3.17 -0.48 3.29
C ILE A 12 -2.95 -0.49 4.80
N PRO A 13 -3.40 0.52 5.57
CA PRO A 13 -3.21 0.50 7.02
C PRO A 13 -4.01 -0.61 7.70
N ALA A 14 -5.18 -0.97 7.17
CA ALA A 14 -5.98 -2.06 7.72
C ALA A 14 -5.24 -3.38 7.67
N ASN A 15 -4.56 -3.70 6.55
CA ASN A 15 -3.80 -4.94 6.44
C ASN A 15 -2.53 -4.92 7.28
N ILE A 16 -1.89 -3.78 7.43
CA ILE A 16 -0.72 -3.66 8.32
C ILE A 16 -1.15 -3.93 9.76
N ALA A 17 -2.24 -3.31 10.21
CA ALA A 17 -2.76 -3.49 11.57
C ALA A 17 -3.21 -4.94 11.80
N GLU A 18 -3.91 -5.53 10.83
CA GLU A 18 -4.35 -6.93 10.91
C GLU A 18 -3.16 -7.87 11.02
N GLY A 19 -2.12 -7.64 10.21
CA GLY A 19 -0.91 -8.45 10.24
C GLY A 19 -0.16 -8.33 11.56
N GLN A 20 -0.10 -7.13 12.15
CA GLN A 20 0.54 -6.91 13.45
C GLN A 20 -0.17 -7.66 14.58
N GLY A 21 -1.47 -7.87 14.44
CA GLY A 21 -2.26 -8.60 15.42
C GLY A 21 -2.11 -10.11 15.34
N ARG A 22 -1.37 -10.62 14.37
CA ARG A 22 -1.13 -12.05 14.20
C ARG A 22 0.09 -12.51 15.00
N ASP A 23 0.04 -13.73 15.50
CA ASP A 23 1.11 -14.30 16.30
C ASP A 23 2.31 -14.75 15.46
N HIS A 24 2.11 -14.95 14.16
CA HIS A 24 3.12 -15.52 13.27
C HIS A 24 3.61 -14.53 12.23
N THR A 25 4.92 -14.45 12.07
CA THR A 25 5.58 -13.60 11.08
C THR A 25 5.11 -13.88 9.65
N LYS A 26 4.89 -15.15 9.31
CA LYS A 26 4.40 -15.53 7.99
C LYS A 26 3.03 -14.92 7.67
N GLU A 27 2.14 -14.88 8.66
CA GLU A 27 0.83 -14.26 8.50
C GLU A 27 0.96 -12.74 8.32
N PHE A 28 1.87 -12.11 9.06
CA PHE A 28 2.15 -10.69 8.91
C PHE A 28 2.66 -10.41 7.49
N LEU A 29 3.60 -11.22 6.99
CA LEU A 29 4.12 -11.09 5.63
C LEU A 29 3.00 -11.21 4.59
N ASN A 30 2.05 -12.11 4.79
CA ASN A 30 0.91 -12.26 3.91
C ASN A 30 0.06 -10.99 3.87
N HIS A 31 -0.20 -10.38 5.04
CA HIS A 31 -0.94 -9.13 5.11
C HIS A 31 -0.19 -7.95 4.47
N LEU A 32 1.14 -7.94 4.56
CA LEU A 32 1.96 -6.94 3.88
C LEU A 32 1.88 -7.11 2.35
N SER A 33 1.79 -8.34 1.87
CA SER A 33 1.59 -8.59 0.44
C SER A 33 0.24 -8.05 -0.05
N ILE A 34 -0.81 -8.20 0.77
CA ILE A 34 -2.13 -7.63 0.47
C ILE A 34 -2.05 -6.10 0.45
N ALA A 35 -1.39 -5.51 1.44
CA ALA A 35 -1.19 -4.06 1.50
C ALA A 35 -0.45 -3.54 0.27
N ARG A 36 0.57 -4.26 -0.18
CA ARG A 36 1.34 -3.89 -1.37
C ARG A 36 0.47 -3.94 -2.63
N GLY A 37 -0.38 -4.96 -2.75
CA GLY A 37 -1.34 -5.07 -3.85
C GLY A 37 -2.32 -3.90 -3.86
N SER A 38 -2.80 -3.50 -2.67
CA SER A 38 -3.68 -2.35 -2.52
C SER A 38 -2.99 -1.04 -2.92
N LEU A 39 -1.70 -0.92 -2.61
CA LEU A 39 -0.91 0.25 -2.98
C LEU A 39 -0.77 0.36 -4.51
N THR A 40 -0.48 -0.76 -5.17
CA THR A 40 -0.40 -0.81 -6.63
C THR A 40 -1.74 -0.45 -7.27
N GLU A 41 -2.83 -0.94 -6.73
CA GLU A 41 -4.18 -0.60 -7.18
C GLU A 41 -4.46 0.89 -7.01
N LEU A 42 -4.07 1.46 -5.87
CA LEU A 42 -4.21 2.88 -5.60
C LEU A 42 -3.45 3.72 -6.64
N GLU A 43 -2.21 3.36 -6.93
CA GLU A 43 -1.40 4.07 -7.94
C GLU A 43 -2.06 4.03 -9.31
N THR A 44 -2.62 2.90 -9.69
CA THR A 44 -3.35 2.75 -10.95
C THR A 44 -4.55 3.69 -11.01
N HIS A 45 -5.35 3.74 -9.94
CA HIS A 45 -6.51 4.62 -9.88
C HIS A 45 -6.11 6.10 -9.92
N LEU A 46 -5.00 6.48 -9.30
CA LEU A 46 -4.51 7.85 -9.34
C LEU A 46 -4.11 8.26 -10.75
N ILE A 47 -3.40 7.38 -11.47
CA ILE A 47 -3.00 7.63 -12.85
C ILE A 47 -4.23 7.76 -13.77
N LEU A 48 -5.21 6.87 -13.61
CA LEU A 48 -6.45 6.94 -14.38
C LEU A 48 -7.23 8.21 -14.05
N SER A 49 -7.28 8.62 -12.79
CA SER A 49 -7.97 9.84 -12.36
C SER A 49 -7.37 11.09 -13.00
N ASP A 50 -6.04 11.11 -13.14
CA ASP A 50 -5.35 12.19 -13.86
C ASP A 50 -5.78 12.23 -15.32
N ARG A 51 -5.78 11.09 -15.99
CA ARG A 51 -6.13 10.98 -17.41
C ARG A 51 -7.55 11.39 -17.73
N ILE A 52 -8.49 11.13 -16.82
CA ILE A 52 -9.91 11.50 -17.03
C ILE A 52 -10.27 12.82 -16.38
N GLY A 53 -9.30 13.53 -15.83
CA GLY A 53 -9.49 14.89 -15.32
C GLY A 53 -10.16 15.00 -13.95
N LEU A 54 -10.22 13.90 -13.17
CA LEU A 54 -10.78 13.94 -11.82
C LEU A 54 -9.86 14.60 -10.80
N LEU A 55 -8.55 14.51 -11.02
CA LEU A 55 -7.53 15.11 -10.18
C LEU A 55 -6.62 15.97 -11.04
N ASN A 56 -6.10 17.05 -10.49
CA ASN A 56 -5.12 17.85 -11.21
C ASN A 56 -3.72 17.23 -11.08
N GLU A 57 -2.82 17.68 -11.95
CA GLU A 57 -1.46 17.14 -12.02
C GLU A 57 -0.70 17.23 -10.70
N VAL A 58 -0.83 18.37 -10.00
CA VAL A 58 -0.16 18.58 -8.71
C VAL A 58 -0.68 17.62 -7.66
N GLU A 59 -1.99 17.40 -7.60
CA GLU A 59 -2.59 16.44 -6.67
C GLU A 59 -2.10 15.02 -6.94
N VAL A 60 -2.04 14.62 -8.21
CA VAL A 60 -1.57 13.28 -8.61
C VAL A 60 -0.10 13.10 -8.25
N GLU A 61 0.75 14.07 -8.57
CA GLU A 61 2.17 14.01 -8.24
C GLU A 61 2.41 13.89 -6.74
N THR A 62 1.66 14.67 -5.95
CA THR A 62 1.75 14.63 -4.49
C THR A 62 1.36 13.26 -3.94
N LEU A 63 0.24 12.71 -4.43
CA LEU A 63 -0.24 11.41 -3.98
C LEU A 63 0.66 10.27 -4.41
N LEU A 64 1.20 10.32 -5.64
CA LEU A 64 2.15 9.30 -6.11
C LEU A 64 3.45 9.34 -5.32
N ALA A 65 3.91 10.53 -4.93
CA ALA A 65 5.10 10.64 -4.08
C ALA A 65 4.86 9.97 -2.71
N LEU A 66 3.66 10.14 -2.13
CA LEU A 66 3.30 9.49 -0.88
C LEU A 66 3.21 7.97 -1.02
N THR A 67 2.62 7.48 -2.11
CA THR A 67 2.55 6.03 -2.35
C THR A 67 3.93 5.42 -2.52
N ASP A 68 4.85 6.13 -3.17
CA ASP A 68 6.24 5.68 -3.31
C ASP A 68 6.92 5.55 -1.95
N ARG A 69 6.73 6.53 -1.06
CA ARG A 69 7.27 6.47 0.30
C ARG A 69 6.71 5.29 1.09
N ILE A 70 5.41 5.06 0.99
CA ILE A 70 4.77 3.92 1.64
C ILE A 70 5.33 2.60 1.09
N SER A 71 5.50 2.51 -0.22
CA SER A 71 6.08 1.33 -0.87
C SER A 71 7.47 1.00 -0.32
N ARG A 72 8.32 2.02 -0.15
CA ARG A 72 9.66 1.83 0.43
C ARG A 72 9.59 1.37 1.88
N MET A 73 8.67 1.93 2.67
CA MET A 73 8.47 1.52 4.06
C MET A 73 8.02 0.08 4.16
N LEU A 74 7.07 -0.34 3.30
CA LEU A 74 6.60 -1.72 3.25
C LEU A 74 7.72 -2.68 2.87
N SER A 75 8.55 -2.29 1.91
CA SER A 75 9.69 -3.12 1.49
C SER A 75 10.71 -3.31 2.60
N ARG A 76 11.01 -2.26 3.37
CA ARG A 76 11.94 -2.35 4.51
C ARG A 76 11.37 -3.23 5.62
N LEU A 77 10.10 -3.05 5.93
CA LEU A 77 9.43 -3.86 6.95
C LEU A 77 9.42 -5.34 6.52
N ARG A 78 9.10 -5.60 5.27
CA ARG A 78 9.08 -6.94 4.72
C ARG A 78 10.45 -7.62 4.85
N LYS A 79 11.53 -6.92 4.47
CA LYS A 79 12.90 -7.46 4.58
C LYS A 79 13.26 -7.78 6.02
N SER A 80 12.89 -6.91 6.95
CA SER A 80 13.13 -7.13 8.37
C SER A 80 12.42 -8.39 8.87
N LEU A 81 11.17 -8.58 8.46
CA LEU A 81 10.38 -9.74 8.87
C LEU A 81 10.86 -11.04 8.21
N GLU A 82 11.31 -10.97 6.96
CA GLU A 82 11.88 -12.14 6.25
C GLU A 82 13.12 -12.67 6.95
N LYS A 83 13.97 -11.78 7.46
CA LYS A 83 15.14 -12.17 8.25
C LYS A 83 14.76 -12.96 9.50
N ARG A 84 13.66 -12.58 10.15
CA ARG A 84 13.16 -13.32 11.33
C ARG A 84 12.71 -14.72 10.98
N VAL A 85 12.08 -14.88 9.81
CA VAL A 85 11.61 -16.21 9.36
C VAL A 85 12.78 -17.12 9.04
N GLU A 86 13.85 -16.57 8.45
CA GLU A 86 15.05 -17.33 8.08
C GLU A 86 15.91 -17.71 9.28
N SER A 87 15.85 -16.94 10.35
CA SER A 87 16.61 -17.24 11.56
C SER A 87 15.81 -18.16 12.46
#